data_6ef9a29f5b46406644787e18cbae0ef6
#
_entry.id   6ef9a29f5b46406644787e18cbae0ef6
#
_cell.length_a   1.000
_cell.length_b   1.000
_cell.length_c   1.000
_cell.angle_alpha   90.00
_cell.angle_beta   90.00
_cell.angle_gamma   90.00
#
_symmetry.space_group_name_H-M   'P 1'
#
loop_
_entity.id
_entity.type
_entity.pdbx_description
1 polymer ?
#
loop_
_entity_poly.entity_id
_entity_poly.type
_entity_poly.pdbx_seq_one_letter_code
_entity_poly.pdbx_strand_id
1 'polypeptide(L)'
;MKKQMFWILLLASAASIAASAATINAAGATFPAPLYQQWFEEFHKAHPDIQINYQALGSGAGIRQLSEGTVDFGASDMPMTDEQLSKVSKYKVLHFPTVLGGIVPTYNVPGAADLNFSGPTLAGIYLGAISKWNDPAIKKDNPKANLPNEDITVVHRSDGSGTSFVFSDYLAKVSPEWKSKVGVNASVNWPVGLGGKGNEGVAGLVKQTPFSIGYVELIYAVQNKMEYGLMKNAAGNFIKADFNSISAAAAGAAKDMPADFRVSVNNAPGKGAYPISTFTWLLIPDKIPDATKKKSVTDFLQWMMTTGQADAQGLSYAPLPKEVVAKEQKQIALIK
;
A
#
# COMPACT_ATOMS: atom_id res chain seq x y z
N MET A 1 -14.38 -84.57 11.75
CA MET A 1 -14.88 -83.53 10.83
C MET A 1 -14.68 -82.15 11.50
N LYS A 2 -13.59 -81.40 11.14
CA LYS A 2 -13.28 -80.07 11.66
C LYS A 2 -13.65 -79.04 10.64
N LYS A 3 -14.63 -78.16 10.88
CA LYS A 3 -15.01 -77.05 10.05
C LYS A 3 -14.02 -75.88 10.34
N GLN A 4 -13.21 -75.51 9.36
CA GLN A 4 -12.40 -74.27 9.38
C GLN A 4 -13.29 -73.13 8.91
N MET A 5 -13.47 -72.14 9.76
CA MET A 5 -14.19 -70.90 9.47
C MET A 5 -13.17 -69.87 9.00
N PHE A 6 -13.17 -69.49 7.73
CA PHE A 6 -12.34 -68.47 7.13
C PHE A 6 -12.94 -67.08 7.45
N TRP A 7 -12.26 -66.27 8.22
CA TRP A 7 -12.56 -64.86 8.37
C TRP A 7 -11.89 -64.03 7.31
N ILE A 8 -12.64 -63.45 6.39
CA ILE A 8 -12.15 -62.49 5.40
C ILE A 8 -12.17 -61.13 6.08
N LEU A 9 -10.99 -60.56 6.45
CA LEU A 9 -10.82 -59.18 6.85
C LEU A 9 -10.89 -58.33 5.57
N LEU A 10 -11.98 -57.56 5.41
CA LEU A 10 -12.04 -56.45 4.45
C LEU A 10 -11.24 -55.29 5.04
N LEU A 11 -10.03 -55.03 4.56
CA LEU A 11 -9.30 -53.77 4.75
C LEU A 11 -9.95 -52.71 3.86
N ALA A 12 -10.79 -51.86 4.47
CA ALA A 12 -11.23 -50.62 3.83
C ALA A 12 -10.02 -49.66 3.83
N SER A 13 -9.30 -49.58 2.74
CA SER A 13 -8.32 -48.54 2.49
C SER A 13 -9.05 -47.22 2.31
N ALA A 14 -9.11 -46.38 3.37
CA ALA A 14 -9.48 -44.98 3.26
C ALA A 14 -8.40 -44.29 2.42
N ALA A 15 -8.66 -44.12 1.13
CA ALA A 15 -7.86 -43.25 0.29
C ALA A 15 -8.05 -41.81 0.81
N SER A 16 -7.11 -41.33 1.59
CA SER A 16 -6.97 -39.93 1.90
C SER A 16 -6.74 -39.20 0.58
N ILE A 17 -7.76 -38.57 0.05
CA ILE A 17 -7.62 -37.60 -1.04
C ILE A 17 -6.77 -36.48 -0.45
N ALA A 18 -5.47 -36.52 -0.69
CA ALA A 18 -4.61 -35.38 -0.41
C ALA A 18 -5.16 -34.22 -1.26
N ALA A 19 -5.85 -33.28 -0.63
CA ALA A 19 -6.23 -32.04 -1.28
C ALA A 19 -4.94 -31.41 -1.81
N SER A 20 -4.86 -31.25 -3.12
CA SER A 20 -3.71 -30.59 -3.75
C SER A 20 -3.65 -29.17 -3.22
N ALA A 21 -2.56 -28.84 -2.53
CA ALA A 21 -2.35 -27.49 -2.01
C ALA A 21 -2.35 -26.49 -3.16
N ALA A 22 -3.24 -25.52 -3.11
CA ALA A 22 -3.28 -24.45 -4.11
C ALA A 22 -2.16 -23.45 -3.84
N THR A 23 -1.27 -23.26 -4.79
CA THR A 23 -0.26 -22.21 -4.74
C THR A 23 -0.72 -21.02 -5.57
N ILE A 24 -0.89 -19.88 -4.91
CA ILE A 24 -1.23 -18.60 -5.52
C ILE A 24 0.02 -17.73 -5.54
N ASN A 25 0.43 -17.26 -6.70
CA ASN A 25 1.57 -16.37 -6.85
C ASN A 25 1.10 -14.95 -7.10
N ALA A 26 1.62 -14.01 -6.35
CA ALA A 26 1.24 -12.60 -6.41
C ALA A 26 2.46 -11.69 -6.30
N ALA A 27 2.33 -10.48 -6.85
CA ALA A 27 3.39 -9.48 -6.74
C ALA A 27 2.82 -8.06 -6.78
N GLY A 28 3.57 -7.12 -6.24
CA GLY A 28 3.21 -5.71 -6.37
C GLY A 28 3.71 -4.81 -5.25
N ALA A 29 2.83 -3.95 -4.78
CA ALA A 29 3.12 -2.86 -3.86
C ALA A 29 3.91 -3.30 -2.62
N THR A 30 4.90 -2.49 -2.24
CA THR A 30 5.61 -2.65 -0.96
C THR A 30 4.86 -1.97 0.19
N PHE A 31 4.01 -1.01 -0.11
CA PHE A 31 3.20 -0.27 0.84
C PHE A 31 2.44 -1.20 1.82
N PRO A 32 1.61 -2.17 1.36
CA PRO A 32 0.88 -3.06 2.25
C PRO A 32 1.65 -4.32 2.66
N ALA A 33 2.91 -4.49 2.21
CA ALA A 33 3.60 -5.77 2.34
C ALA A 33 3.69 -6.30 3.78
N PRO A 34 3.94 -5.50 4.84
CA PRO A 34 3.94 -6.01 6.21
C PRO A 34 2.59 -6.62 6.64
N LEU A 35 1.48 -5.97 6.26
CA LEU A 35 0.14 -6.47 6.55
C LEU A 35 -0.20 -7.71 5.69
N TYR A 36 0.15 -7.69 4.41
CA TYR A 36 -0.10 -8.82 3.51
C TYR A 36 0.65 -10.07 3.94
N GLN A 37 1.90 -9.95 4.42
CA GLN A 37 2.65 -11.07 4.97
C GLN A 37 1.93 -11.68 6.17
N GLN A 38 1.46 -10.86 7.11
CA GLN A 38 0.68 -11.32 8.25
C GLN A 38 -0.61 -12.01 7.80
N TRP A 39 -1.37 -11.40 6.90
CA TRP A 39 -2.61 -11.97 6.38
C TRP A 39 -2.43 -13.30 5.67
N PHE A 40 -1.40 -13.44 4.85
CA PHE A 40 -1.13 -14.70 4.13
C PHE A 40 -0.71 -15.82 5.09
N GLU A 41 0.05 -15.50 6.14
CA GLU A 41 0.40 -16.47 7.20
C GLU A 41 -0.83 -16.89 8.02
N GLU A 42 -1.67 -15.96 8.42
CA GLU A 42 -2.87 -16.24 9.20
C GLU A 42 -3.93 -16.97 8.37
N PHE A 43 -4.11 -16.56 7.13
CA PHE A 43 -4.99 -17.24 6.19
C PHE A 43 -4.53 -18.68 5.94
N HIS A 44 -3.22 -18.91 5.74
CA HIS A 44 -2.67 -20.26 5.58
C HIS A 44 -2.87 -21.12 6.83
N LYS A 45 -2.76 -20.57 8.04
CA LYS A 45 -3.08 -21.31 9.30
C LYS A 45 -4.53 -21.75 9.34
N ALA A 46 -5.46 -20.91 8.85
CA ALA A 46 -6.89 -21.22 8.78
C ALA A 46 -7.25 -22.13 7.59
N HIS A 47 -6.47 -22.07 6.51
CA HIS A 47 -6.65 -22.81 5.25
C HIS A 47 -5.33 -23.46 4.83
N PRO A 48 -4.89 -24.57 5.46
CA PRO A 48 -3.57 -25.17 5.24
C PRO A 48 -3.35 -25.70 3.83
N ASP A 49 -4.41 -25.90 3.07
CA ASP A 49 -4.41 -26.30 1.66
C ASP A 49 -4.18 -25.12 0.69
N ILE A 50 -4.07 -23.88 1.18
CA ILE A 50 -3.85 -22.70 0.34
C ILE A 50 -2.56 -22.01 0.77
N GLN A 51 -1.63 -21.82 -0.17
CA GLN A 51 -0.38 -21.07 0.02
C GLN A 51 -0.39 -19.84 -0.91
N ILE A 52 -0.19 -18.64 -0.34
CA ILE A 52 -0.04 -17.40 -1.11
C ILE A 52 1.41 -16.92 -1.03
N ASN A 53 2.08 -16.86 -2.18
CA ASN A 53 3.45 -16.33 -2.31
C ASN A 53 3.37 -14.89 -2.85
N TYR A 54 3.82 -13.92 -2.07
CA TYR A 54 3.78 -12.52 -2.45
C TYR A 54 5.19 -11.94 -2.59
N GLN A 55 5.43 -11.27 -3.71
CA GLN A 55 6.68 -10.56 -3.98
C GLN A 55 6.44 -9.04 -3.96
N ALA A 56 6.97 -8.38 -2.95
CA ALA A 56 6.88 -6.93 -2.78
C ALA A 56 7.92 -6.21 -3.69
N LEU A 57 7.55 -6.00 -4.96
CA LEU A 57 8.43 -5.47 -6.01
C LEU A 57 8.09 -4.04 -6.46
N GLY A 58 7.05 -3.44 -5.87
CA GLY A 58 6.46 -2.16 -6.26
C GLY A 58 5.24 -2.31 -7.17
N SER A 59 4.33 -1.32 -7.12
CA SER A 59 3.05 -1.33 -7.85
C SER A 59 3.22 -1.48 -9.35
N GLY A 60 4.23 -0.83 -9.94
CA GLY A 60 4.52 -0.96 -11.37
C GLY A 60 4.86 -2.39 -11.79
N ALA A 61 5.59 -3.13 -10.95
CA ALA A 61 5.89 -4.54 -11.18
C ALA A 61 4.62 -5.41 -11.05
N GLY A 62 3.78 -5.15 -10.05
CA GLY A 62 2.51 -5.86 -9.87
C GLY A 62 1.57 -5.70 -11.05
N ILE A 63 1.36 -4.47 -11.51
CA ILE A 63 0.54 -4.18 -12.70
C ILE A 63 1.10 -4.88 -13.93
N ARG A 64 2.42 -4.79 -14.17
CA ARG A 64 3.05 -5.42 -15.33
C ARG A 64 2.92 -6.94 -15.29
N GLN A 65 3.30 -7.59 -14.19
CA GLN A 65 3.25 -9.05 -14.09
C GLN A 65 1.82 -9.59 -14.20
N LEU A 66 0.84 -8.89 -13.61
CA LEU A 66 -0.56 -9.22 -13.82
C LEU A 66 -0.94 -9.11 -15.29
N SER A 67 -0.61 -7.99 -15.96
CA SER A 67 -0.95 -7.76 -17.36
C SER A 67 -0.33 -8.82 -18.30
N GLU A 68 0.86 -9.29 -17.98
CA GLU A 68 1.56 -10.38 -18.67
C GLU A 68 1.00 -11.78 -18.33
N GLY A 69 0.25 -11.90 -17.23
CA GLY A 69 -0.31 -13.16 -16.73
C GLY A 69 0.73 -14.08 -16.08
N THR A 70 1.79 -13.51 -15.51
CA THR A 70 2.86 -14.23 -14.79
C THR A 70 2.59 -14.39 -13.29
N VAL A 71 1.55 -13.73 -12.78
CA VAL A 71 1.02 -13.88 -11.42
C VAL A 71 -0.48 -14.10 -11.44
N ASP A 72 -1.01 -14.69 -10.38
CA ASP A 72 -2.45 -14.96 -10.24
C ASP A 72 -3.21 -13.68 -9.85
N PHE A 73 -2.59 -12.79 -9.07
CA PHE A 73 -3.10 -11.45 -8.83
C PHE A 73 -1.96 -10.43 -8.60
N GLY A 74 -2.26 -9.16 -8.84
CA GLY A 74 -1.36 -8.05 -8.59
C GLY A 74 -1.73 -7.25 -7.34
N ALA A 75 -0.84 -6.38 -6.86
CA ALA A 75 -1.14 -5.38 -5.84
C ALA A 75 -0.56 -4.01 -6.20
N SER A 76 -1.31 -2.95 -5.90
CA SER A 76 -0.94 -1.58 -6.25
C SER A 76 -1.55 -0.55 -5.30
N ASP A 77 -0.77 0.51 -4.98
CA ASP A 77 -1.26 1.68 -4.22
C ASP A 77 -1.78 2.80 -5.15
N MET A 78 -1.86 2.51 -6.42
CA MET A 78 -2.53 3.33 -7.41
C MET A 78 -3.47 2.44 -8.23
N PRO A 79 -4.68 2.90 -8.58
CA PRO A 79 -5.53 2.15 -9.50
C PRO A 79 -4.88 2.12 -10.89
N MET A 80 -5.13 1.04 -11.65
CA MET A 80 -4.72 0.98 -13.04
C MET A 80 -5.45 2.07 -13.86
N THR A 81 -4.72 2.72 -14.75
CA THR A 81 -5.31 3.67 -15.69
C THR A 81 -6.10 2.95 -16.78
N ASP A 82 -7.00 3.66 -17.47
CA ASP A 82 -7.75 3.08 -18.60
C ASP A 82 -6.82 2.58 -19.70
N GLU A 83 -5.70 3.28 -19.94
CA GLU A 83 -4.67 2.83 -20.88
C GLU A 83 -4.05 1.50 -20.45
N GLN A 84 -3.72 1.33 -19.16
CA GLN A 84 -3.19 0.07 -18.64
C GLN A 84 -4.23 -1.06 -18.73
N LEU A 85 -5.48 -0.77 -18.38
CA LEU A 85 -6.58 -1.74 -18.48
C LEU A 85 -6.82 -2.19 -19.92
N SER A 86 -6.74 -1.28 -20.88
CA SER A 86 -6.94 -1.60 -22.31
C SER A 86 -5.88 -2.53 -22.89
N LYS A 87 -4.69 -2.60 -22.27
CA LYS A 87 -3.59 -3.52 -22.67
C LYS A 87 -3.77 -4.93 -22.15
N VAL A 88 -4.67 -5.15 -21.17
CA VAL A 88 -4.97 -6.49 -20.65
C VAL A 88 -6.05 -7.15 -21.50
N SER A 89 -5.65 -8.04 -22.42
CA SER A 89 -6.58 -8.63 -23.41
C SER A 89 -7.26 -9.92 -22.93
N LYS A 90 -6.71 -10.61 -21.93
CA LYS A 90 -7.16 -11.96 -21.52
C LYS A 90 -8.37 -11.90 -20.56
N TYR A 91 -8.50 -10.86 -19.75
CA TYR A 91 -9.51 -10.71 -18.71
C TYR A 91 -9.69 -9.22 -18.36
N LYS A 92 -10.76 -8.91 -17.64
CA LYS A 92 -10.89 -7.61 -16.99
C LYS A 92 -10.20 -7.64 -15.63
N VAL A 93 -9.59 -6.53 -15.23
CA VAL A 93 -9.00 -6.41 -13.91
C VAL A 93 -9.99 -5.75 -12.96
N LEU A 94 -10.31 -6.45 -11.89
CA LEU A 94 -11.14 -5.96 -10.79
C LEU A 94 -10.22 -5.37 -9.71
N HIS A 95 -10.55 -4.18 -9.22
CA HIS A 95 -9.82 -3.53 -8.13
C HIS A 95 -10.52 -3.81 -6.80
N PHE A 96 -9.82 -4.45 -5.86
CA PHE A 96 -10.30 -4.71 -4.51
C PHE A 96 -9.48 -3.87 -3.53
N PRO A 97 -10.00 -2.74 -2.99
CA PRO A 97 -9.38 -2.06 -1.87
C PRO A 97 -9.10 -3.04 -0.73
N THR A 98 -8.02 -2.89 -0.01
CA THR A 98 -7.69 -3.81 1.09
C THR A 98 -7.64 -3.10 2.43
N VAL A 99 -6.91 -2.01 2.49
CA VAL A 99 -6.80 -1.09 3.64
C VAL A 99 -6.49 0.31 3.14
N LEU A 100 -6.46 1.26 4.07
CA LEU A 100 -5.89 2.57 3.82
C LEU A 100 -4.59 2.72 4.62
N GLY A 101 -3.67 3.49 4.06
CA GLY A 101 -2.45 3.90 4.74
C GLY A 101 -2.09 5.34 4.47
N GLY A 102 -1.14 5.85 5.24
CA GLY A 102 -0.60 7.20 5.11
C GLY A 102 0.86 7.19 4.66
N ILE A 103 1.21 8.10 3.77
CA ILE A 103 2.59 8.31 3.36
C ILE A 103 3.16 9.45 4.18
N VAL A 104 4.22 9.17 4.93
CA VAL A 104 4.82 10.13 5.84
C VAL A 104 6.18 10.62 5.33
N PRO A 105 6.49 11.92 5.42
CA PRO A 105 7.85 12.39 5.29
C PRO A 105 8.64 11.92 6.52
N THR A 106 9.56 10.99 6.32
CA THR A 106 10.47 10.50 7.37
C THR A 106 11.84 11.16 7.21
N TYR A 107 12.51 11.44 8.32
CA TYR A 107 13.77 12.19 8.29
C TYR A 107 14.74 11.71 9.36
N ASN A 108 16.02 12.06 9.15
CA ASN A 108 17.10 11.78 10.07
C ASN A 108 17.86 13.06 10.41
N VAL A 109 17.28 13.87 11.32
CA VAL A 109 17.87 15.13 11.81
C VAL A 109 18.14 14.99 13.30
N PRO A 110 19.41 14.88 13.72
CA PRO A 110 19.74 14.72 15.13
C PRO A 110 19.16 15.82 16.01
N GLY A 111 18.42 15.43 17.04
CA GLY A 111 17.80 16.37 18.01
C GLY A 111 16.51 17.03 17.53
N ALA A 112 16.00 16.73 16.34
CA ALA A 112 14.72 17.22 15.87
C ALA A 112 13.66 16.12 15.89
N ALA A 113 12.54 16.37 16.55
CA ALA A 113 11.38 15.49 16.59
C ALA A 113 10.11 16.28 16.21
N ASP A 114 9.09 15.55 15.74
CA ASP A 114 7.76 16.07 15.41
C ASP A 114 7.79 17.32 14.50
N LEU A 115 8.67 17.31 13.47
CA LEU A 115 8.73 18.41 12.51
C LEU A 115 7.45 18.52 11.70
N ASN A 116 7.04 19.75 11.46
CA ASN A 116 5.89 20.10 10.65
C ASN A 116 6.30 20.41 9.20
N PHE A 117 5.52 19.94 8.25
CA PHE A 117 5.73 20.25 6.83
C PHE A 117 4.44 20.73 6.19
N SER A 118 4.43 21.95 5.66
CA SER A 118 3.39 22.38 4.75
C SER A 118 3.62 21.78 3.35
N GLY A 119 2.56 21.66 2.57
CA GLY A 119 2.65 21.12 1.21
C GLY A 119 3.67 21.85 0.33
N PRO A 120 3.65 23.21 0.26
CA PRO A 120 4.65 23.97 -0.48
C PRO A 120 6.09 23.77 0.03
N THR A 121 6.31 23.69 1.37
CA THR A 121 7.64 23.41 1.93
C THR A 121 8.14 22.04 1.47
N LEU A 122 7.31 21.01 1.58
CA LEU A 122 7.68 19.65 1.15
C LEU A 122 7.95 19.60 -0.36
N ALA A 123 7.13 20.24 -1.19
CA ALA A 123 7.36 20.34 -2.63
C ALA A 123 8.66 21.06 -2.96
N GLY A 124 8.97 22.15 -2.25
CA GLY A 124 10.24 22.90 -2.41
C GLY A 124 11.48 22.06 -2.12
N ILE A 125 11.42 21.20 -1.10
CA ILE A 125 12.51 20.26 -0.77
C ILE A 125 12.71 19.26 -1.93
N TYR A 126 11.65 18.62 -2.44
CA TYR A 126 11.76 17.63 -3.51
C TYR A 126 12.04 18.24 -4.90
N LEU A 127 11.80 19.54 -5.08
CA LEU A 127 12.24 20.30 -6.25
C LEU A 127 13.71 20.73 -6.15
N GLY A 128 14.36 20.61 -4.98
CA GLY A 128 15.70 21.13 -4.71
C GLY A 128 15.77 22.64 -4.51
N ALA A 129 14.63 23.34 -4.47
CA ALA A 129 14.56 24.78 -4.19
C ALA A 129 14.84 25.09 -2.71
N ILE A 130 14.47 24.17 -1.80
CA ILE A 130 14.79 24.19 -0.38
C ILE A 130 15.84 23.11 -0.14
N SER A 131 17.08 23.53 0.07
CA SER A 131 18.24 22.63 0.16
C SER A 131 18.88 22.55 1.55
N LYS A 132 18.41 23.37 2.51
CA LYS A 132 18.95 23.38 3.88
C LYS A 132 17.84 23.23 4.93
N TRP A 133 18.16 22.51 6.02
CA TRP A 133 17.23 22.30 7.11
C TRP A 133 16.80 23.61 7.81
N ASN A 134 17.68 24.59 7.88
CA ASN A 134 17.38 25.90 8.47
C ASN A 134 16.75 26.90 7.50
N ASP A 135 16.25 26.47 6.36
CA ASP A 135 15.55 27.30 5.38
C ASP A 135 14.38 28.05 6.04
N PRO A 136 14.13 29.33 5.68
CA PRO A 136 13.03 30.12 6.22
C PRO A 136 11.66 29.46 6.11
N ALA A 137 11.38 28.69 5.07
CA ALA A 137 10.12 27.98 4.89
C ALA A 137 9.95 26.86 5.95
N ILE A 138 11.00 26.06 6.19
CA ILE A 138 10.97 25.02 7.23
C ILE A 138 10.88 25.65 8.62
N LYS A 139 11.62 26.74 8.88
CA LYS A 139 11.54 27.48 10.15
C LYS A 139 10.14 28.05 10.41
N LYS A 140 9.47 28.53 9.37
CA LYS A 140 8.09 29.04 9.46
C LYS A 140 7.12 27.96 9.90
N ASP A 141 7.26 26.75 9.38
CA ASP A 141 6.44 25.61 9.79
C ASP A 141 6.83 25.11 11.21
N ASN A 142 8.08 25.39 11.66
CA ASN A 142 8.69 24.89 12.90
C ASN A 142 9.34 26.01 13.73
N PRO A 143 8.59 27.00 14.22
CA PRO A 143 9.18 28.20 14.84
C PRO A 143 9.93 27.93 16.16
N LYS A 144 9.70 26.77 16.78
CA LYS A 144 10.36 26.36 18.04
C LYS A 144 11.48 25.36 17.86
N ALA A 145 11.65 24.79 16.65
CA ALA A 145 12.67 23.79 16.40
C ALA A 145 14.04 24.44 16.18
N ASN A 146 15.07 23.86 16.78
CA ASN A 146 16.45 24.23 16.52
C ASN A 146 16.96 23.48 15.27
N LEU A 147 16.77 24.05 14.10
CA LEU A 147 17.12 23.43 12.82
C LEU A 147 18.57 23.75 12.46
N PRO A 148 19.39 22.73 12.12
CA PRO A 148 20.81 22.89 11.78
C PRO A 148 20.99 23.56 10.41
N ASN A 149 22.15 24.21 10.21
CA ASN A 149 22.55 24.76 8.91
C ASN A 149 23.21 23.66 8.05
N GLU A 150 22.50 22.55 7.87
CA GLU A 150 23.00 21.39 7.10
C GLU A 150 22.19 21.23 5.82
N ASP A 151 22.84 20.68 4.79
CA ASP A 151 22.19 20.39 3.52
C ASP A 151 21.20 19.20 3.66
N ILE A 152 20.08 19.27 2.95
CA ILE A 152 19.08 18.22 2.92
C ILE A 152 19.45 17.18 1.88
N THR A 153 19.68 15.94 2.30
CA THR A 153 19.76 14.80 1.38
C THR A 153 18.36 14.23 1.15
N VAL A 154 17.82 14.44 -0.04
CA VAL A 154 16.51 13.87 -0.42
C VAL A 154 16.67 12.39 -0.76
N VAL A 155 15.74 11.56 -0.29
CA VAL A 155 15.65 10.14 -0.64
C VAL A 155 14.29 9.86 -1.26
N HIS A 156 14.29 9.17 -2.39
CA HIS A 156 13.08 8.85 -3.14
C HIS A 156 13.07 7.39 -3.62
N ARG A 157 11.98 6.94 -4.20
CA ARG A 157 11.86 5.59 -4.78
C ARG A 157 12.58 5.51 -6.12
N SER A 158 13.24 4.38 -6.37
CA SER A 158 13.93 4.07 -7.63
C SER A 158 13.17 3.05 -8.51
N ASP A 159 12.09 2.48 -8.01
CA ASP A 159 11.22 1.53 -8.69
C ASP A 159 9.89 2.17 -9.12
N GLY A 160 9.11 1.49 -9.96
CA GLY A 160 7.74 1.88 -10.28
C GLY A 160 6.82 1.73 -9.06
N SER A 161 6.53 2.82 -8.38
CA SER A 161 5.99 2.86 -7.03
C SER A 161 4.63 3.54 -6.95
N GLY A 162 3.63 2.84 -6.41
CA GLY A 162 2.35 3.44 -6.05
C GLY A 162 2.49 4.49 -4.95
N THR A 163 3.38 4.26 -3.97
CA THR A 163 3.72 5.26 -2.95
C THR A 163 4.23 6.56 -3.59
N SER A 164 5.11 6.47 -4.60
CA SER A 164 5.57 7.65 -5.37
C SER A 164 4.45 8.30 -6.17
N PHE A 165 3.56 7.50 -6.75
CA PHE A 165 2.40 8.04 -7.47
C PHE A 165 1.55 8.91 -6.55
N VAL A 166 1.16 8.41 -5.37
CA VAL A 166 0.34 9.13 -4.39
C VAL A 166 1.09 10.35 -3.85
N PHE A 167 2.37 10.22 -3.54
CA PHE A 167 3.19 11.32 -3.06
C PHE A 167 3.34 12.43 -4.11
N SER A 168 3.64 12.08 -5.36
CA SER A 168 3.73 13.07 -6.45
C SER A 168 2.37 13.70 -6.80
N ASP A 169 1.26 12.97 -6.68
CA ASP A 169 -0.09 13.51 -6.82
C ASP A 169 -0.38 14.56 -5.73
N TYR A 170 -0.01 14.27 -4.47
CA TYR A 170 -0.11 15.26 -3.40
C TYR A 170 0.71 16.51 -3.70
N LEU A 171 1.98 16.35 -4.08
CA LEU A 171 2.84 17.50 -4.41
C LEU A 171 2.29 18.32 -5.57
N ALA A 172 1.69 17.66 -6.58
CA ALA A 172 1.04 18.36 -7.71
C ALA A 172 -0.24 19.11 -7.29
N LYS A 173 -0.95 18.64 -6.27
CA LYS A 173 -2.15 19.33 -5.71
C LYS A 173 -1.78 20.58 -4.90
N VAL A 174 -0.60 20.62 -4.29
CA VAL A 174 -0.19 21.69 -3.37
C VAL A 174 0.89 22.61 -3.93
N SER A 175 1.47 22.29 -5.10
CA SER A 175 2.51 23.08 -5.77
C SER A 175 2.27 23.12 -7.28
N PRO A 176 1.88 24.28 -7.83
CA PRO A 176 1.80 24.47 -9.28
C PRO A 176 3.14 24.24 -10.00
N GLU A 177 4.25 24.56 -9.34
CA GLU A 177 5.59 24.36 -9.88
C GLU A 177 5.91 22.86 -10.01
N TRP A 178 5.63 22.06 -8.98
CA TRP A 178 5.76 20.61 -9.07
C TRP A 178 4.90 20.05 -10.20
N LYS A 179 3.62 20.45 -10.25
CA LYS A 179 2.67 20.00 -11.28
C LYS A 179 3.19 20.26 -12.70
N SER A 180 3.82 21.41 -12.93
CA SER A 180 4.29 21.80 -14.27
C SER A 180 5.63 21.18 -14.64
N LYS A 181 6.56 21.04 -13.67
CA LYS A 181 7.95 20.60 -13.93
C LYS A 181 8.11 19.08 -13.83
N VAL A 182 7.40 18.43 -12.93
CA VAL A 182 7.57 17.01 -12.58
C VAL A 182 6.31 16.19 -12.87
N GLY A 183 5.14 16.67 -12.40
CA GLY A 183 3.86 15.99 -12.57
C GLY A 183 3.63 14.83 -11.62
N VAL A 184 2.78 13.88 -12.06
CA VAL A 184 2.33 12.72 -11.27
C VAL A 184 2.69 11.44 -11.99
N ASN A 185 3.48 10.57 -11.36
CA ASN A 185 3.88 9.30 -11.96
C ASN A 185 4.28 8.26 -10.89
N ALA A 186 4.18 6.97 -11.24
CA ALA A 186 4.76 5.89 -10.44
C ALA A 186 6.30 5.80 -10.60
N SER A 187 6.82 6.19 -11.75
CA SER A 187 8.25 6.33 -12.07
C SER A 187 8.55 7.80 -12.30
N VAL A 188 8.72 8.51 -11.19
CA VAL A 188 8.96 9.97 -11.20
C VAL A 188 10.38 10.27 -11.68
N ASN A 189 10.51 11.29 -12.53
CA ASN A 189 11.81 11.84 -12.87
C ASN A 189 12.23 12.87 -11.79
N TRP A 190 12.85 12.37 -10.73
CA TRP A 190 13.17 13.16 -9.54
C TRP A 190 14.18 14.24 -9.83
N PRO A 191 13.92 15.51 -9.48
CA PRO A 191 14.87 16.60 -9.70
C PRO A 191 16.17 16.45 -8.89
N VAL A 192 16.07 15.90 -7.67
CA VAL A 192 17.18 15.73 -6.73
C VAL A 192 17.02 14.45 -5.92
N GLY A 193 18.09 13.96 -5.35
CA GLY A 193 18.07 12.91 -4.33
C GLY A 193 18.68 11.58 -4.72
N LEU A 194 18.59 10.64 -3.79
CA LEU A 194 19.07 9.27 -3.89
C LEU A 194 17.91 8.29 -4.02
N GLY A 195 18.06 7.29 -4.86
CA GLY A 195 17.02 6.28 -5.11
C GLY A 195 17.13 5.07 -4.19
N GLY A 196 16.04 4.77 -3.44
CA GLY A 196 15.87 3.55 -2.66
C GLY A 196 14.81 2.62 -3.28
N LYS A 197 15.09 1.32 -3.37
CA LYS A 197 14.14 0.34 -3.88
C LYS A 197 13.14 -0.06 -2.79
N GLY A 198 11.83 0.08 -3.07
CA GLY A 198 10.78 -0.22 -2.12
C GLY A 198 10.69 0.80 -0.96
N ASN A 199 9.70 0.66 -0.10
CA ASN A 199 9.62 1.43 1.15
C ASN A 199 10.79 1.10 2.08
N GLU A 200 11.24 -0.16 2.11
CA GLU A 200 12.39 -0.65 2.87
C GLU A 200 13.67 0.06 2.47
N GLY A 201 13.92 0.19 1.15
CA GLY A 201 15.13 0.84 0.65
C GLY A 201 15.16 2.34 0.97
N VAL A 202 14.02 3.03 0.88
CA VAL A 202 13.93 4.44 1.30
C VAL A 202 14.14 4.57 2.81
N ALA A 203 13.44 3.77 3.63
CA ALA A 203 13.61 3.79 5.09
C ALA A 203 15.05 3.50 5.49
N GLY A 204 15.69 2.50 4.88
CA GLY A 204 17.09 2.14 5.13
C GLY A 204 18.05 3.28 4.82
N LEU A 205 17.90 3.93 3.66
CA LEU A 205 18.75 5.06 3.26
C LEU A 205 18.58 6.27 4.19
N VAL A 206 17.34 6.64 4.52
CA VAL A 206 17.08 7.76 5.47
C VAL A 206 17.70 7.46 6.83
N LYS A 207 17.51 6.24 7.35
CA LYS A 207 18.05 5.84 8.66
C LYS A 207 19.58 5.93 8.72
N GLN A 208 20.26 5.60 7.61
CA GLN A 208 21.73 5.57 7.52
C GLN A 208 22.33 6.91 7.13
N THR A 209 21.55 7.86 6.59
CA THR A 209 22.05 9.13 6.07
C THR A 209 21.65 10.28 6.98
N PRO A 210 22.55 10.86 7.77
CA PRO A 210 22.25 12.06 8.55
C PRO A 210 21.75 13.21 7.65
N PHE A 211 20.86 14.02 8.18
CA PHE A 211 20.25 15.18 7.52
C PHE A 211 19.47 14.85 6.24
N SER A 212 19.01 13.61 6.12
CA SER A 212 18.16 13.18 5.01
C SER A 212 16.67 13.30 5.32
N ILE A 213 15.89 13.36 4.24
CA ILE A 213 14.42 13.24 4.24
C ILE A 213 13.99 12.29 3.12
N GLY A 214 13.06 11.40 3.42
CA GLY A 214 12.42 10.53 2.46
C GLY A 214 10.91 10.46 2.69
N TYR A 215 10.21 9.64 1.92
CA TYR A 215 8.80 9.34 2.14
C TYR A 215 8.60 7.83 2.11
N VAL A 216 7.82 7.34 3.06
CA VAL A 216 7.47 5.93 3.19
C VAL A 216 6.02 5.78 3.66
N GLU A 217 5.44 4.60 3.49
CA GLU A 217 4.24 4.25 4.22
C GLU A 217 4.53 4.22 5.73
N LEU A 218 3.55 4.64 6.54
CA LEU A 218 3.67 4.90 7.99
C LEU A 218 4.30 3.73 8.76
N ILE A 219 3.92 2.48 8.47
CA ILE A 219 4.43 1.31 9.21
C ILE A 219 5.95 1.19 9.10
N TYR A 220 6.54 1.57 7.97
CA TYR A 220 8.01 1.51 7.79
C TYR A 220 8.73 2.51 8.68
N ALA A 221 8.17 3.70 8.90
CA ALA A 221 8.72 4.65 9.86
C ALA A 221 8.58 4.11 11.29
N VAL A 222 7.40 3.59 11.66
CA VAL A 222 7.10 3.06 12.99
C VAL A 222 7.99 1.85 13.33
N GLN A 223 8.05 0.84 12.47
CA GLN A 223 8.84 -0.37 12.71
C GLN A 223 10.34 -0.09 12.80
N ASN A 224 10.83 0.88 12.03
CA ASN A 224 12.23 1.29 12.07
C ASN A 224 12.55 2.33 13.15
N LYS A 225 11.54 2.75 13.95
CA LYS A 225 11.67 3.79 15.00
C LYS A 225 12.26 5.09 14.45
N MET A 226 11.77 5.50 13.30
CA MET A 226 12.21 6.72 12.61
C MET A 226 11.29 7.88 12.97
N GLU A 227 11.85 9.08 13.02
CA GLU A 227 11.06 10.30 13.08
C GLU A 227 10.30 10.52 11.77
N TYR A 228 9.06 11.01 11.88
CA TYR A 228 8.25 11.40 10.73
C TYR A 228 7.44 12.65 11.04
N GLY A 229 7.25 13.46 10.02
CA GLY A 229 6.68 14.78 10.14
C GLY A 229 5.16 14.82 10.17
N LEU A 230 4.61 15.85 10.81
CA LEU A 230 3.22 16.25 10.70
C LEU A 230 3.02 16.97 9.36
N MET A 231 1.93 16.69 8.68
CA MET A 231 1.60 17.32 7.41
C MET A 231 0.47 18.33 7.56
N LYS A 232 0.63 19.50 6.93
CA LYS A 232 -0.46 20.49 6.89
C LYS A 232 -1.52 20.02 5.90
N ASN A 233 -2.74 19.80 6.39
CA ASN A 233 -3.86 19.35 5.57
C ASN A 233 -4.60 20.49 4.86
N ALA A 234 -5.57 20.16 4.02
CA ALA A 234 -6.38 21.13 3.28
C ALA A 234 -7.17 22.11 4.17
N ALA A 235 -7.46 21.73 5.42
CA ALA A 235 -8.11 22.60 6.41
C ALA A 235 -7.12 23.51 7.17
N GLY A 236 -5.81 23.44 6.86
CA GLY A 236 -4.77 24.27 7.45
C GLY A 236 -4.19 23.77 8.77
N ASN A 237 -4.54 22.56 9.22
CA ASN A 237 -4.05 21.97 10.45
C ASN A 237 -2.84 21.05 10.18
N PHE A 238 -1.84 21.05 11.06
CA PHE A 238 -0.78 20.05 11.05
C PHE A 238 -1.28 18.78 11.71
N ILE A 239 -1.29 17.68 10.95
CA ILE A 239 -1.84 16.39 11.35
C ILE A 239 -0.72 15.35 11.36
N LYS A 240 -0.58 14.62 12.47
CA LYS A 240 0.26 13.44 12.55
C LYS A 240 -0.48 12.27 11.90
N ALA A 241 0.22 11.48 11.12
CA ALA A 241 -0.35 10.27 10.55
C ALA A 241 -0.60 9.25 11.65
N ASP A 242 -1.83 8.79 11.75
CA ASP A 242 -2.28 7.70 12.58
C ASP A 242 -3.53 7.06 11.98
N PHE A 243 -3.99 5.97 12.56
CA PHE A 243 -5.20 5.28 12.16
C PHE A 243 -6.42 6.21 12.03
N ASN A 244 -6.64 7.12 12.99
CA ASN A 244 -7.82 7.99 13.00
C ASN A 244 -7.76 9.04 11.88
N SER A 245 -6.59 9.66 11.70
CA SER A 245 -6.39 10.70 10.70
C SER A 245 -6.41 10.15 9.26
N ILE A 246 -5.92 8.91 9.05
CA ILE A 246 -6.02 8.20 7.78
C ILE A 246 -7.48 7.80 7.49
N SER A 247 -8.20 7.26 8.49
CA SER A 247 -9.64 6.94 8.36
C SER A 247 -10.46 8.19 8.03
N ALA A 248 -10.13 9.34 8.64
CA ALA A 248 -10.81 10.60 8.37
C ALA A 248 -10.65 11.06 6.92
N ALA A 249 -9.52 10.76 6.26
CA ALA A 249 -9.33 11.06 4.84
C ALA A 249 -10.25 10.23 3.94
N ALA A 250 -10.61 9.02 4.35
CA ALA A 250 -11.49 8.13 3.57
C ALA A 250 -12.98 8.41 3.76
N ALA A 251 -13.38 9.10 4.84
CA ALA A 251 -14.78 9.22 5.24
C ALA A 251 -15.68 9.84 4.15
N GLY A 252 -15.16 10.79 3.36
CA GLY A 252 -15.89 11.38 2.24
C GLY A 252 -15.99 10.44 1.02
N ALA A 253 -14.92 9.71 0.73
CA ALA A 253 -14.84 8.86 -0.46
C ALA A 253 -15.69 7.58 -0.36
N ALA A 254 -15.96 7.08 0.83
CA ALA A 254 -16.73 5.85 1.04
C ALA A 254 -18.16 5.94 0.48
N LYS A 255 -18.79 7.12 0.58
CA LYS A 255 -20.15 7.37 0.06
C LYS A 255 -20.18 7.36 -1.47
N ASP A 256 -19.19 8.02 -2.08
CA ASP A 256 -19.11 8.26 -3.52
C ASP A 256 -18.15 7.28 -4.22
N MET A 257 -17.84 6.15 -3.54
CA MET A 257 -16.97 5.10 -4.09
C MET A 257 -17.51 4.60 -5.43
N PRO A 258 -16.74 4.76 -6.53
CA PRO A 258 -17.16 4.28 -7.84
C PRO A 258 -17.27 2.75 -7.87
N ALA A 259 -18.02 2.24 -8.84
CA ALA A 259 -18.26 0.79 -8.96
C ALA A 259 -16.98 -0.02 -9.20
N ASP A 260 -15.95 0.60 -9.77
CA ASP A 260 -14.65 0.00 -10.05
C ASP A 260 -13.61 0.29 -8.95
N PHE A 261 -13.99 0.93 -7.85
CA PHE A 261 -13.17 1.28 -6.69
C PHE A 261 -11.93 2.14 -6.99
N ARG A 262 -11.83 2.74 -8.16
CA ARG A 262 -10.71 3.61 -8.52
C ARG A 262 -10.96 5.05 -8.05
N VAL A 263 -10.54 5.35 -6.84
CA VAL A 263 -10.76 6.65 -6.18
C VAL A 263 -9.49 7.15 -5.52
N SER A 264 -9.28 8.47 -5.49
CA SER A 264 -8.22 9.12 -4.72
C SER A 264 -8.81 9.79 -3.48
N VAL A 265 -8.21 9.54 -2.34
CA VAL A 265 -8.48 10.23 -1.05
C VAL A 265 -7.35 11.18 -0.66
N ASN A 266 -6.42 11.41 -1.58
CA ASN A 266 -5.25 12.23 -1.39
C ASN A 266 -5.62 13.72 -1.32
N ASN A 267 -5.15 14.42 -0.28
CA ASN A 267 -5.51 15.79 0.07
C ASN A 267 -7.03 15.97 0.31
N ALA A 268 -7.67 14.96 0.92
CA ALA A 268 -9.09 15.00 1.26
C ALA A 268 -9.42 16.19 2.19
N PRO A 269 -10.59 16.83 2.02
CA PRO A 269 -11.03 17.85 2.94
C PRO A 269 -11.34 17.25 4.32
N GLY A 270 -11.15 18.00 5.36
CA GLY A 270 -11.47 17.60 6.74
C GLY A 270 -10.42 18.06 7.73
N LYS A 271 -10.89 18.56 8.89
CA LYS A 271 -9.99 19.12 9.91
C LYS A 271 -8.99 18.11 10.48
N GLY A 272 -9.37 16.83 10.55
CA GLY A 272 -8.56 15.75 11.09
C GLY A 272 -7.99 14.82 10.01
N ALA A 273 -8.23 15.05 8.72
CA ALA A 273 -7.77 14.18 7.65
C ALA A 273 -6.26 14.31 7.42
N TYR A 274 -5.55 13.18 7.39
CA TYR A 274 -4.13 13.15 6.99
C TYR A 274 -4.05 13.33 5.46
N PRO A 275 -3.25 14.29 4.96
CA PRO A 275 -3.40 14.72 3.56
C PRO A 275 -2.78 13.75 2.54
N ILE A 276 -1.80 12.90 2.92
CA ILE A 276 -1.17 11.96 2.01
C ILE A 276 -1.65 10.55 2.34
N SER A 277 -2.94 10.30 2.08
CA SER A 277 -3.61 9.04 2.36
C SER A 277 -4.07 8.37 1.06
N THR A 278 -4.09 7.04 1.05
CA THR A 278 -4.56 6.26 -0.09
C THR A 278 -5.13 4.93 0.36
N PHE A 279 -6.03 4.37 -0.45
CA PHE A 279 -6.26 2.93 -0.47
C PHE A 279 -5.05 2.21 -1.07
N THR A 280 -4.93 0.93 -0.81
CA THR A 280 -4.14 0.00 -1.61
C THR A 280 -5.06 -1.11 -2.10
N TRP A 281 -4.78 -1.65 -3.29
CA TRP A 281 -5.69 -2.56 -3.99
C TRP A 281 -5.02 -3.88 -4.32
N LEU A 282 -5.77 -4.96 -4.22
CA LEU A 282 -5.52 -6.16 -4.99
C LEU A 282 -6.14 -5.99 -6.38
N LEU A 283 -5.40 -6.40 -7.39
CA LEU A 283 -5.78 -6.39 -8.80
C LEU A 283 -6.08 -7.82 -9.20
N ILE A 284 -7.35 -8.17 -9.33
CA ILE A 284 -7.83 -9.55 -9.51
C ILE A 284 -8.38 -9.72 -10.93
N PRO A 285 -7.96 -10.76 -11.68
CA PRO A 285 -8.61 -11.13 -12.93
C PRO A 285 -10.09 -11.49 -12.72
N ASP A 286 -10.99 -11.01 -13.58
CA ASP A 286 -12.39 -11.43 -13.57
C ASP A 286 -12.60 -12.87 -14.06
N LYS A 287 -11.57 -13.49 -14.66
CA LYS A 287 -11.56 -14.85 -15.13
C LYS A 287 -10.33 -15.60 -14.62
N ILE A 288 -10.57 -16.62 -13.82
CA ILE A 288 -9.54 -17.52 -13.28
C ILE A 288 -9.92 -18.95 -13.73
N PRO A 289 -9.29 -19.48 -14.80
CA PRO A 289 -9.69 -20.75 -15.40
C PRO A 289 -9.54 -21.96 -14.47
N ASP A 290 -8.54 -21.93 -13.59
CA ASP A 290 -8.32 -22.97 -12.58
C ASP A 290 -9.34 -22.79 -11.43
N ALA A 291 -10.25 -23.76 -11.30
CA ALA A 291 -11.32 -23.71 -10.29
C ALA A 291 -10.78 -23.70 -8.84
N THR A 292 -9.65 -24.38 -8.59
CA THR A 292 -9.03 -24.41 -7.27
C THR A 292 -8.42 -23.04 -6.93
N LYS A 293 -7.68 -22.45 -7.86
CA LYS A 293 -7.14 -21.09 -7.68
C LYS A 293 -8.24 -20.05 -7.53
N LYS A 294 -9.30 -20.15 -8.36
CA LYS A 294 -10.47 -19.26 -8.23
C LYS A 294 -11.07 -19.31 -6.83
N LYS A 295 -11.34 -20.55 -6.34
CA LYS A 295 -11.85 -20.74 -4.99
C LYS A 295 -10.90 -20.15 -3.94
N SER A 296 -9.61 -20.43 -4.04
CA SER A 296 -8.60 -19.93 -3.09
C SER A 296 -8.53 -18.40 -3.04
N VAL A 297 -8.56 -17.75 -4.21
CA VAL A 297 -8.57 -16.27 -4.30
C VAL A 297 -9.86 -15.70 -3.70
N THR A 298 -11.02 -16.27 -4.00
CA THR A 298 -12.30 -15.80 -3.46
C THR A 298 -12.41 -16.01 -1.95
N ASP A 299 -11.95 -17.14 -1.43
CA ASP A 299 -11.91 -17.43 0.01
C ASP A 299 -10.99 -16.43 0.74
N PHE A 300 -9.81 -16.15 0.17
CA PHE A 300 -8.90 -15.15 0.72
C PHE A 300 -9.53 -13.75 0.72
N LEU A 301 -10.17 -13.31 -0.36
CA LEU A 301 -10.86 -12.03 -0.41
C LEU A 301 -11.97 -11.92 0.65
N GLN A 302 -12.75 -12.97 0.86
CA GLN A 302 -13.78 -13.00 1.90
C GLN A 302 -13.17 -12.94 3.30
N TRP A 303 -12.10 -13.71 3.56
CA TRP A 303 -11.38 -13.69 4.82
C TRP A 303 -10.75 -12.33 5.10
N MET A 304 -10.11 -11.72 4.10
CA MET A 304 -9.50 -10.38 4.17
C MET A 304 -10.54 -9.32 4.58
N MET A 305 -11.72 -9.33 3.97
CA MET A 305 -12.79 -8.34 4.25
C MET A 305 -13.49 -8.54 5.60
N THR A 306 -13.34 -9.70 6.21
CA THR A 306 -13.98 -10.04 7.50
C THR A 306 -12.95 -10.12 8.62
N THR A 307 -12.20 -11.21 8.68
CA THR A 307 -11.22 -11.49 9.75
C THR A 307 -9.99 -10.61 9.63
N GLY A 308 -9.40 -10.49 8.45
CA GLY A 308 -8.14 -9.79 8.23
C GLY A 308 -8.19 -8.28 8.53
N GLN A 309 -9.38 -7.65 8.44
CA GLN A 309 -9.50 -6.22 8.75
C GLN A 309 -9.14 -5.88 10.22
N ALA A 310 -9.24 -6.84 11.13
CA ALA A 310 -8.89 -6.64 12.54
C ALA A 310 -7.40 -6.35 12.76
N ASP A 311 -6.54 -6.86 11.89
CA ASP A 311 -5.08 -6.70 12.00
C ASP A 311 -4.58 -5.32 11.56
N ALA A 312 -5.37 -4.62 10.75
CA ALA A 312 -4.95 -3.38 10.11
C ALA A 312 -4.41 -2.34 11.12
N GLN A 313 -5.13 -2.12 12.23
CA GLN A 313 -4.74 -1.13 13.24
C GLN A 313 -3.42 -1.47 13.94
N GLY A 314 -3.16 -2.76 14.21
CA GLY A 314 -1.92 -3.22 14.84
C GLY A 314 -0.67 -2.89 14.01
N LEU A 315 -0.85 -2.74 12.69
CA LEU A 315 0.19 -2.39 11.74
C LEU A 315 0.02 -0.96 11.18
N SER A 316 -0.65 -0.07 11.91
CA SER A 316 -0.82 1.35 11.56
C SER A 316 -1.61 1.63 10.27
N TYR A 317 -2.35 0.64 9.74
CA TYR A 317 -3.29 0.84 8.64
C TYR A 317 -4.70 1.13 9.16
N ALA A 318 -5.47 1.85 8.38
CA ALA A 318 -6.89 2.02 8.63
C ALA A 318 -7.69 0.94 7.91
N PRO A 319 -8.60 0.21 8.59
CA PRO A 319 -9.47 -0.76 7.95
C PRO A 319 -10.44 -0.07 6.99
N LEU A 320 -10.99 -0.86 6.09
CA LEU A 320 -11.96 -0.38 5.12
C LEU A 320 -13.25 0.10 5.80
N PRO A 321 -13.86 1.20 5.32
CA PRO A 321 -15.22 1.56 5.70
C PRO A 321 -16.21 0.43 5.38
N LYS A 322 -17.21 0.23 6.25
CA LYS A 322 -18.20 -0.86 6.10
C LYS A 322 -18.94 -0.82 4.75
N GLU A 323 -19.20 0.38 4.24
CA GLU A 323 -19.85 0.59 2.95
C GLU A 323 -18.97 0.11 1.78
N VAL A 324 -17.65 0.23 1.89
CA VAL A 324 -16.69 -0.28 0.91
C VAL A 324 -16.71 -1.80 0.94
N VAL A 325 -16.57 -2.41 2.12
CA VAL A 325 -16.63 -3.88 2.31
C VAL A 325 -17.92 -4.45 1.72
N ALA A 326 -19.07 -3.83 1.97
CA ALA A 326 -20.35 -4.30 1.44
C ALA A 326 -20.44 -4.25 -0.09
N LYS A 327 -19.75 -3.29 -0.73
CA LYS A 327 -19.64 -3.23 -2.20
C LYS A 327 -18.70 -4.30 -2.74
N GLU A 328 -17.57 -4.53 -2.07
CA GLU A 328 -16.58 -5.55 -2.47
C GLU A 328 -17.14 -6.98 -2.38
N GLN A 329 -17.91 -7.29 -1.34
CA GLN A 329 -18.57 -8.59 -1.21
C GLN A 329 -19.46 -8.91 -2.44
N LYS A 330 -20.11 -7.89 -3.02
CA LYS A 330 -20.85 -8.05 -4.28
C LYS A 330 -19.94 -8.22 -5.48
N GLN A 331 -18.77 -7.58 -5.47
CA GLN A 331 -17.81 -7.66 -6.57
C GLN A 331 -17.16 -9.03 -6.71
N ILE A 332 -17.00 -9.80 -5.61
CA ILE A 332 -16.48 -11.18 -5.66
C ILE A 332 -17.28 -12.05 -6.63
N ALA A 333 -18.60 -11.85 -6.73
CA ALA A 333 -19.45 -12.59 -7.66
C ALA A 333 -19.13 -12.35 -9.15
N LEU A 334 -18.33 -11.32 -9.47
CA LEU A 334 -17.86 -11.07 -10.83
C LEU A 334 -16.67 -11.94 -11.24
N ILE A 335 -16.02 -12.63 -10.30
CA ILE A 335 -14.89 -13.54 -10.56
C ILE A 335 -15.45 -14.86 -11.10
N LYS A 336 -15.13 -15.19 -12.38
CA LYS A 336 -15.65 -16.35 -13.13
C LYS A 336 -14.63 -17.46 -13.22
#